data_2f815bdb722af53e89d0cb642df61161
#
_entry.id   2f815bdb722af53e89d0cb642df61161
#
_cell.length_a   1.000
_cell.length_b   1.000
_cell.length_c   1.000
_cell.angle_alpha   90.00
_cell.angle_beta   90.00
_cell.angle_gamma   90.00
#
_symmetry.space_group_name_H-M   'P 1'
#
loop_
_entity.id
_entity.type
_entity.pdbx_description
1 polymer ?
#
loop_
_entity_poly.entity_id
_entity_poly.type
_entity_poly.pdbx_seq_one_letter_code
_entity_poly.pdbx_strand_id
1 'polypeptide(L)'
;MRLFDTHAHIGLITEDPIEQLLTVQEAKQESVEGIVSICNNLRDFYQIYPNLKSEESIYHSIGVSPSEVSHPGEDWEAKVSEGARLERVVAVGEIGLDYYHKFGARDAQVELFIRQLDLAQKLGKPVSIHNREAGGDVLEILRERLPERGR
;
A
#
# COMPACT_ATOMS: atom_id res chain seq x y z
N MET A 1 10.50 9.60 22.96
CA MET A 1 9.53 8.51 22.67
C MET A 1 9.89 8.00 21.29
N ARG A 2 9.96 6.68 21.10
CA ARG A 2 10.26 6.09 19.77
C ARG A 2 8.95 6.01 18.99
N LEU A 3 8.93 6.54 17.79
CA LEU A 3 7.74 6.59 16.92
C LEU A 3 7.94 5.69 15.70
N PHE A 4 6.85 5.14 15.19
CA PHE A 4 6.82 4.40 13.95
C PHE A 4 5.61 4.88 13.12
N ASP A 5 5.87 5.43 11.95
CA ASP A 5 4.82 5.83 11.02
C ASP A 5 4.48 4.65 10.09
N THR A 6 3.29 4.09 10.25
CA THR A 6 2.87 2.91 9.49
C THR A 6 2.17 3.27 8.18
N HIS A 7 2.01 4.56 7.85
CA HIS A 7 1.27 4.96 6.64
C HIS A 7 1.68 6.36 6.15
N ALA A 8 2.76 6.45 5.40
CA ALA A 8 3.24 7.70 4.82
C ALA A 8 3.31 7.61 3.29
N HIS A 9 2.73 8.59 2.60
CA HIS A 9 2.82 8.72 1.15
C HIS A 9 4.00 9.61 0.76
N ILE A 10 5.22 9.11 0.84
CA ILE A 10 6.44 9.89 0.56
C ILE A 10 6.43 10.44 -0.87
N GLY A 11 5.91 9.67 -1.84
CA GLY A 11 5.79 10.11 -3.23
C GLY A 11 4.81 11.25 -3.48
N LEU A 12 3.88 11.52 -2.55
CA LEU A 12 3.01 12.70 -2.62
C LEU A 12 3.66 13.96 -2.01
N ILE A 13 4.70 13.80 -1.19
CA ILE A 13 5.43 14.93 -0.63
C ILE A 13 6.32 15.54 -1.71
N THR A 14 7.09 14.70 -2.41
CA THR A 14 8.01 15.12 -3.46
C THR A 14 8.35 13.98 -4.41
N GLU A 15 8.58 14.32 -5.68
CA GLU A 15 9.10 13.38 -6.68
C GLU A 15 10.65 13.39 -6.74
N ASP A 16 11.31 14.37 -6.10
CA ASP A 16 12.77 14.49 -6.11
C ASP A 16 13.40 13.45 -5.16
N PRO A 17 14.29 12.56 -5.67
CA PRO A 17 14.93 11.53 -4.86
C PRO A 17 15.73 12.06 -3.67
N ILE A 18 16.35 13.25 -3.82
CA ILE A 18 17.14 13.86 -2.76
C ILE A 18 16.22 14.40 -1.66
N GLU A 19 15.15 15.07 -2.04
CA GLU A 19 14.16 15.56 -1.08
C GLU A 19 13.44 14.41 -0.36
N GLN A 20 13.19 13.27 -1.03
CA GLN A 20 12.66 12.07 -0.38
C GLN A 20 13.59 11.59 0.74
N LEU A 21 14.90 11.52 0.47
CA LEU A 21 15.90 11.14 1.48
C LEU A 21 15.97 12.16 2.63
N LEU A 22 15.92 13.46 2.32
CA LEU A 22 15.92 14.51 3.33
C LEU A 22 14.69 14.42 4.23
N THR A 23 13.51 14.19 3.66
CA THR A 23 12.26 13.98 4.44
C THR A 23 12.41 12.83 5.44
N VAL A 24 13.01 11.72 5.01
CA VAL A 24 13.26 10.57 5.90
C VAL A 24 14.26 10.93 7.01
N GLN A 25 15.32 11.67 6.69
CA GLN A 25 16.33 12.10 7.67
C GLN A 25 15.74 13.07 8.70
N GLU A 26 14.90 14.01 8.27
CA GLU A 26 14.19 14.94 9.17
C GLU A 26 13.26 14.17 10.12
N ALA A 27 12.49 13.20 9.61
CA ALA A 27 11.64 12.35 10.43
C ALA A 27 12.44 11.57 11.50
N LYS A 28 13.64 11.07 11.15
CA LYS A 28 14.56 10.43 12.10
C LYS A 28 15.02 11.39 13.21
N GLN A 29 15.29 12.66 12.89
CA GLN A 29 15.68 13.67 13.89
C GLN A 29 14.54 13.93 14.89
N GLU A 30 13.28 13.78 14.44
CA GLU A 30 12.08 13.90 15.27
C GLU A 30 11.69 12.57 15.97
N SER A 31 12.62 11.62 16.05
CA SER A 31 12.43 10.31 16.71
C SER A 31 11.49 9.34 16.01
N VAL A 32 11.26 9.49 14.71
CA VAL A 32 10.58 8.49 13.90
C VAL A 32 11.60 7.44 13.46
N GLU A 33 11.53 6.24 14.04
CA GLU A 33 12.53 5.18 13.83
C GLU A 33 12.22 4.28 12.65
N GLY A 34 10.98 4.29 12.17
CA GLY A 34 10.57 3.53 11.00
C GLY A 34 9.36 4.14 10.32
N ILE A 35 9.32 4.03 9.00
CA ILE A 35 8.24 4.53 8.16
C ILE A 35 7.86 3.44 7.16
N VAL A 36 6.56 3.18 7.02
CA VAL A 36 6.03 2.40 5.89
C VAL A 36 5.62 3.37 4.79
N SER A 37 6.41 3.43 3.73
CA SER A 37 6.09 4.18 2.51
C SER A 37 4.99 3.45 1.73
N ILE A 38 3.83 4.07 1.66
CA ILE A 38 2.65 3.55 0.96
C ILE A 38 2.67 4.09 -0.47
N CYS A 39 2.59 3.22 -1.46
CA CYS A 39 2.49 3.65 -2.85
C CYS A 39 1.06 4.08 -3.20
N ASN A 40 0.93 5.11 -4.04
CA ASN A 40 -0.37 5.53 -4.58
C ASN A 40 -0.80 4.63 -5.74
N ASN A 41 0.15 4.17 -6.52
CA ASN A 41 -0.03 3.25 -7.65
C ASN A 41 1.30 2.54 -7.95
N LEU A 42 1.28 1.59 -8.88
CA LEU A 42 2.47 0.81 -9.23
C LEU A 42 3.60 1.65 -9.82
N ARG A 43 3.28 2.69 -10.60
CA ARG A 43 4.29 3.60 -11.15
C ARG A 43 5.03 4.31 -10.01
N ASP A 44 4.31 4.85 -9.05
CA ASP A 44 4.84 5.51 -7.86
C ASP A 44 5.78 4.56 -7.08
N PHE A 45 5.34 3.33 -6.83
CA PHE A 45 6.18 2.32 -6.18
C PHE A 45 7.53 2.12 -6.88
N TYR A 46 7.51 1.88 -8.19
CA TYR A 46 8.73 1.61 -8.95
C TYR A 46 9.62 2.86 -9.17
N GLN A 47 9.10 4.06 -8.92
CA GLN A 47 9.88 5.29 -8.88
C GLN A 47 10.53 5.52 -7.51
N ILE A 48 9.81 5.28 -6.41
CA ILE A 48 10.26 5.57 -5.04
C ILE A 48 11.14 4.45 -4.47
N TYR A 49 10.77 3.20 -4.69
CA TYR A 49 11.49 2.07 -4.12
C TYR A 49 13.01 2.09 -4.40
N PRO A 50 13.49 2.32 -5.63
CA PRO A 50 14.93 2.38 -5.90
C PRO A 50 15.67 3.47 -5.11
N ASN A 51 14.99 4.59 -4.82
CA ASN A 51 15.58 5.74 -4.12
C ASN A 51 15.75 5.47 -2.63
N LEU A 52 14.81 4.72 -2.03
CA LEU A 52 14.72 4.55 -0.58
C LEU A 52 15.03 3.13 -0.09
N LYS A 53 15.25 2.15 -0.97
CA LYS A 53 15.47 0.74 -0.59
C LYS A 53 16.68 0.51 0.32
N SER A 54 17.66 1.41 0.30
CA SER A 54 18.86 1.34 1.12
C SER A 54 18.70 1.99 2.50
N GLU A 55 17.61 2.71 2.73
CA GLU A 55 17.33 3.36 4.01
C GLU A 55 16.79 2.36 5.03
N GLU A 56 17.55 2.12 6.09
CA GLU A 56 17.21 1.10 7.10
C GLU A 56 15.91 1.35 7.85
N SER A 57 15.48 2.61 7.94
CA SER A 57 14.23 3.01 8.59
C SER A 57 13.02 2.95 7.67
N ILE A 58 13.19 2.67 6.37
CA ILE A 58 12.11 2.64 5.41
C ILE A 58 11.70 1.20 5.09
N TYR A 59 10.40 1.00 5.15
CA TYR A 59 9.69 -0.16 4.63
C TYR A 59 8.74 0.28 3.55
N HIS A 60 8.27 -0.62 2.71
CA HIS A 60 7.39 -0.30 1.60
C HIS A 60 6.14 -1.17 1.61
N SER A 61 5.07 -0.65 1.03
CA SER A 61 3.94 -1.45 0.59
C SER A 61 3.77 -1.32 -0.92
N ILE A 62 3.17 -2.31 -1.55
CA ILE A 62 2.85 -2.30 -2.98
C ILE A 62 1.44 -2.81 -3.21
N GLY A 63 0.64 -2.08 -3.97
CA GLY A 63 -0.74 -2.43 -4.30
C GLY A 63 -1.30 -1.52 -5.37
N VAL A 64 -2.57 -1.77 -5.71
CA VAL A 64 -3.35 -0.95 -6.63
C VAL A 64 -4.48 -0.31 -5.84
N SER A 65 -4.40 1.00 -5.62
CA SER A 65 -5.41 1.72 -4.85
C SER A 65 -6.75 1.82 -5.60
N PRO A 66 -7.86 2.09 -4.91
CA PRO A 66 -9.15 2.31 -5.59
C PRO A 66 -9.13 3.40 -6.65
N SER A 67 -8.21 4.37 -6.57
CA SER A 67 -8.06 5.43 -7.56
C SER A 67 -7.69 4.91 -8.95
N GLU A 68 -7.04 3.76 -9.02
CA GLU A 68 -6.55 3.14 -10.25
C GLU A 68 -7.50 2.05 -10.80
N VAL A 69 -8.69 1.87 -10.21
CA VAL A 69 -9.59 0.77 -10.55
C VAL A 69 -9.98 0.73 -12.03
N SER A 70 -10.05 1.87 -12.69
CA SER A 70 -10.39 1.95 -14.13
C SER A 70 -9.21 1.54 -15.03
N HIS A 71 -7.99 1.63 -14.56
CA HIS A 71 -6.76 1.36 -15.32
C HIS A 71 -5.66 0.76 -14.45
N PRO A 72 -5.88 -0.42 -13.84
CA PRO A 72 -4.92 -1.04 -12.92
C PRO A 72 -3.64 -1.52 -13.63
N GLY A 73 -3.65 -1.54 -14.97
CA GLY A 73 -2.62 -2.16 -15.81
C GLY A 73 -2.90 -3.65 -16.04
N GLU A 74 -2.65 -4.14 -17.25
CA GLU A 74 -2.96 -5.54 -17.61
C GLU A 74 -2.15 -6.55 -16.78
N ASP A 75 -0.95 -6.18 -16.34
CA ASP A 75 0.02 -7.00 -15.60
C ASP A 75 0.13 -6.65 -14.11
N TRP A 76 -0.88 -5.94 -13.56
CA TRP A 76 -0.80 -5.45 -12.17
C TRP A 76 -0.56 -6.57 -11.14
N GLU A 77 -1.18 -7.74 -11.29
CA GLU A 77 -0.99 -8.87 -10.36
C GLU A 77 0.45 -9.38 -10.35
N ALA A 78 1.06 -9.49 -11.54
CA ALA A 78 2.45 -9.89 -11.67
C ALA A 78 3.36 -8.86 -11.01
N LYS A 79 3.16 -7.57 -11.30
CA LYS A 79 3.93 -6.46 -10.70
C LYS A 79 3.81 -6.40 -9.18
N VAL A 80 2.61 -6.53 -8.64
CA VAL A 80 2.41 -6.59 -7.18
C VAL A 80 3.11 -7.82 -6.60
N SER A 81 2.96 -8.99 -7.24
CA SER A 81 3.59 -10.23 -6.79
C SER A 81 5.12 -10.17 -6.81
N GLU A 82 5.72 -9.56 -7.83
CA GLU A 82 7.17 -9.37 -7.93
C GLU A 82 7.66 -8.34 -6.92
N GLY A 83 7.02 -7.17 -6.87
CA GLY A 83 7.38 -6.09 -5.96
C GLY A 83 7.24 -6.49 -4.49
N ALA A 84 6.22 -7.26 -4.13
CA ALA A 84 6.03 -7.75 -2.76
C ALA A 84 7.13 -8.69 -2.26
N ARG A 85 7.95 -9.26 -3.16
CA ARG A 85 9.11 -10.10 -2.81
C ARG A 85 10.41 -9.31 -2.64
N LEU A 86 10.41 -8.05 -3.01
CA LEU A 86 11.59 -7.19 -2.86
C LEU A 86 11.89 -6.95 -1.37
N GLU A 87 13.16 -6.67 -1.10
CA GLU A 87 13.63 -6.38 0.25
C GLU A 87 12.86 -5.20 0.85
N ARG A 88 12.51 -5.28 2.14
CA ARG A 88 11.77 -4.25 2.90
C ARG A 88 10.36 -3.94 2.36
N VAL A 89 9.83 -4.71 1.43
CA VAL A 89 8.40 -4.64 1.09
C VAL A 89 7.63 -5.52 2.06
N VAL A 90 6.91 -4.90 2.98
CA VAL A 90 6.33 -5.57 4.17
C VAL A 90 4.84 -5.81 4.06
N ALA A 91 4.13 -5.16 3.13
CA ALA A 91 2.68 -5.28 3.01
C ALA A 91 2.22 -5.19 1.55
N VAL A 92 1.04 -5.74 1.27
CA VAL A 92 0.27 -5.41 0.06
C VAL A 92 -0.65 -4.23 0.38
N GLY A 93 -0.50 -3.14 -0.34
CA GLY A 93 -1.28 -1.93 -0.13
C GLY A 93 -0.65 -0.68 -0.79
N GLU A 94 -1.41 0.38 -0.92
CA GLU A 94 -2.75 0.57 -0.39
C GLU A 94 -3.78 -0.11 -1.29
N ILE A 95 -4.71 -0.88 -0.70
CA ILE A 95 -5.79 -1.58 -1.40
C ILE A 95 -7.12 -1.29 -0.68
N GLY A 96 -8.26 -1.37 -1.34
CA GLY A 96 -9.52 -1.17 -0.63
C GLY A 96 -10.61 -0.51 -1.46
N LEU A 97 -11.46 0.27 -0.79
CA LEU A 97 -12.67 0.86 -1.37
C LEU A 97 -12.76 2.36 -1.08
N ASP A 98 -13.15 3.13 -2.11
CA ASP A 98 -13.44 4.55 -2.01
C ASP A 98 -14.76 4.87 -2.72
N TYR A 99 -15.81 5.09 -1.95
CA TYR A 99 -17.12 5.43 -2.51
C TYR A 99 -17.38 6.94 -2.55
N TYR A 100 -16.48 7.72 -1.96
CA TYR A 100 -16.56 9.17 -1.96
C TYR A 100 -16.10 9.77 -3.30
N HIS A 101 -14.89 9.40 -3.77
CA HIS A 101 -14.29 10.01 -4.97
C HIS A 101 -14.81 9.44 -6.28
N LYS A 102 -15.54 8.32 -6.28
CA LYS A 102 -16.13 7.71 -7.46
C LYS A 102 -15.14 7.42 -8.60
N PHE A 103 -13.97 6.89 -8.24
CA PHE A 103 -12.91 6.55 -9.20
C PHE A 103 -13.32 5.51 -10.25
N GLY A 104 -14.38 4.75 -9.99
CA GLY A 104 -14.96 3.75 -10.90
C GLY A 104 -16.18 3.08 -10.29
N ALA A 105 -16.72 2.09 -11.00
CA ALA A 105 -17.88 1.34 -10.52
C ALA A 105 -17.57 0.62 -9.19
N ARG A 106 -18.56 0.59 -8.29
CA ARG A 106 -18.43 -0.07 -6.97
C ARG A 106 -18.01 -1.53 -7.12
N ASP A 107 -18.67 -2.27 -8.03
CA ASP A 107 -18.38 -3.69 -8.24
C ASP A 107 -16.95 -3.93 -8.72
N ALA A 108 -16.43 -3.04 -9.57
CA ALA A 108 -15.04 -3.11 -10.04
C ALA A 108 -14.04 -2.85 -8.90
N GLN A 109 -14.33 -1.90 -7.99
CA GLN A 109 -13.50 -1.69 -6.79
C GLN A 109 -13.53 -2.92 -5.88
N VAL A 110 -14.70 -3.49 -5.65
CA VAL A 110 -14.87 -4.72 -4.83
C VAL A 110 -14.08 -5.88 -5.43
N GLU A 111 -14.21 -6.11 -6.73
CA GLU A 111 -13.46 -7.17 -7.42
C GLU A 111 -11.95 -6.98 -7.28
N LEU A 112 -11.45 -5.77 -7.56
CA LEU A 112 -10.03 -5.44 -7.45
C LEU A 112 -9.52 -5.63 -6.00
N PHE A 113 -10.29 -5.20 -5.01
CA PHE A 113 -9.96 -5.36 -3.60
C PHE A 113 -9.86 -6.84 -3.21
N ILE A 114 -10.86 -7.65 -3.56
CA ILE A 114 -10.88 -9.10 -3.30
C ILE A 114 -9.67 -9.79 -3.92
N ARG A 115 -9.38 -9.52 -5.19
CA ARG A 115 -8.23 -10.13 -5.89
C ARG A 115 -6.91 -9.80 -5.21
N GLN A 116 -6.75 -8.58 -4.69
CA GLN A 116 -5.55 -8.18 -3.96
C GLN A 116 -5.47 -8.79 -2.56
N LEU A 117 -6.58 -8.98 -1.86
CA LEU A 117 -6.62 -9.75 -0.60
C LEU A 117 -6.18 -11.20 -0.82
N ASP A 118 -6.72 -11.85 -1.85
CA ASP A 118 -6.33 -13.22 -2.20
C ASP A 118 -4.84 -13.32 -2.57
N LEU A 119 -4.31 -12.30 -3.26
CA LEU A 119 -2.89 -12.22 -3.60
C LEU A 119 -2.02 -12.03 -2.34
N ALA A 120 -2.40 -11.11 -1.45
CA ALA A 120 -1.70 -10.87 -0.18
C ALA A 120 -1.65 -12.14 0.68
N GLN A 121 -2.76 -12.89 0.73
CA GLN A 121 -2.81 -14.17 1.44
C GLN A 121 -1.86 -15.21 0.83
N LYS A 122 -1.82 -15.34 -0.49
CA LYS A 122 -0.87 -16.23 -1.20
C LYS A 122 0.59 -15.85 -0.95
N LEU A 123 0.87 -14.57 -0.79
CA LEU A 123 2.20 -14.03 -0.52
C LEU A 123 2.58 -14.05 0.97
N GLY A 124 1.63 -14.36 1.86
CA GLY A 124 1.83 -14.30 3.31
C GLY A 124 2.12 -12.89 3.83
N LYS A 125 1.61 -11.86 3.17
CA LYS A 125 1.83 -10.46 3.52
C LYS A 125 0.60 -9.87 4.22
N PRO A 126 0.78 -9.00 5.22
CA PRO A 126 -0.28 -8.17 5.74
C PRO A 126 -0.76 -7.17 4.67
N VAL A 127 -1.90 -6.53 4.92
CA VAL A 127 -2.48 -5.55 4.00
C VAL A 127 -2.60 -4.17 4.66
N SER A 128 -2.42 -3.11 3.86
CA SER A 128 -2.78 -1.73 4.20
C SER A 128 -4.05 -1.37 3.44
N ILE A 129 -5.11 -0.98 4.18
CA ILE A 129 -6.46 -0.85 3.62
C ILE A 129 -6.90 0.60 3.56
N HIS A 130 -7.22 1.06 2.34
CA HIS A 130 -7.98 2.27 2.08
C HIS A 130 -9.47 2.03 2.34
N ASN A 131 -10.08 2.90 3.12
CA ASN A 131 -11.52 2.83 3.41
C ASN A 131 -12.11 4.23 3.50
N ARG A 132 -12.84 4.64 2.47
CA ARG A 132 -13.53 5.93 2.46
C ARG A 132 -15.00 5.75 2.06
N GLU A 133 -15.91 6.01 3.02
CA GLU A 133 -17.35 5.82 2.88
C GLU A 133 -17.78 4.39 2.45
N ALA A 134 -16.93 3.38 2.75
CA ALA A 134 -17.13 2.00 2.33
C ALA A 134 -17.03 0.98 3.49
N GLY A 135 -17.06 1.44 4.74
CA GLY A 135 -16.76 0.62 5.92
C GLY A 135 -17.60 -0.65 6.05
N GLY A 136 -18.87 -0.63 5.65
CA GLY A 136 -19.74 -1.81 5.65
C GLY A 136 -19.19 -2.92 4.77
N ASP A 137 -18.95 -2.61 3.50
CA ASP A 137 -18.42 -3.56 2.50
C ASP A 137 -17.02 -4.03 2.84
N VAL A 138 -16.13 -3.13 3.29
CA VAL A 138 -14.78 -3.51 3.73
C VAL A 138 -14.86 -4.57 4.83
N LEU A 139 -15.69 -4.36 5.86
CA LEU A 139 -15.84 -5.31 6.96
C LEU A 139 -16.46 -6.64 6.53
N GLU A 140 -17.46 -6.62 5.66
CA GLU A 140 -18.09 -7.82 5.11
C GLU A 140 -17.08 -8.65 4.32
N ILE A 141 -16.38 -8.04 3.36
CA ILE A 141 -15.35 -8.70 2.55
C ILE A 141 -14.24 -9.28 3.43
N LEU A 142 -13.77 -8.54 4.43
CA LEU A 142 -12.73 -9.03 5.32
C LEU A 142 -13.20 -10.22 6.17
N ARG A 143 -14.45 -10.23 6.64
CA ARG A 143 -15.01 -11.37 7.38
C ARG A 143 -15.10 -12.64 6.54
N GLU A 144 -15.42 -12.49 5.26
CA GLU A 144 -15.52 -13.63 4.34
C GLU A 144 -14.14 -14.17 3.92
N ARG A 145 -13.14 -13.31 3.83
CA ARG A 145 -11.84 -13.63 3.22
C ARG A 145 -10.71 -13.89 4.22
N LEU A 146 -10.77 -13.31 5.41
CA LEU A 146 -9.76 -13.59 6.42
C LEU A 146 -10.07 -14.90 7.12
N PRO A 147 -9.08 -15.82 7.25
CA PRO A 147 -9.28 -17.04 8.00
C PRO A 147 -9.62 -16.71 9.44
N GLU A 148 -10.60 -17.40 10.01
CA GLU A 148 -10.86 -17.35 11.44
C GLU A 148 -9.54 -17.70 12.16
N ARG A 149 -8.89 -16.71 12.76
CA ARG A 149 -7.82 -17.02 13.70
C ARG A 149 -8.49 -17.75 14.85
N GLY A 150 -8.14 -19.01 15.05
CA GLY A 150 -8.63 -19.81 16.17
C GLY A 150 -8.57 -18.98 17.46
N ARG A 151 -9.69 -19.00 18.17
CA ARG A 151 -9.84 -18.36 19.48
C ARG A 151 -8.91 -19.01 20.49
#